data_e892b9e5ef084895c7d729d0ba2ca38c
#
_entry.id   e892b9e5ef084895c7d729d0ba2ca38c
#
_cell.length_a   1.000
_cell.length_b   1.000
_cell.length_c   1.000
_cell.angle_alpha   90.00
_cell.angle_beta   90.00
_cell.angle_gamma   90.00
#
_symmetry.space_group_name_H-M   'P 1'
#
loop_
_entity.id
_entity.type
_entity.pdbx_description
1 polymer ?
#
loop_
_entity_poly.entity_id
_entity_poly.type
_entity_poly.pdbx_seq_one_letter_code
_entity_poly.pdbx_strand_id
1 'polypeptide(L)'
;MKHPFLALCLALAAHTALAQRTYDIKNSLVIRNHDCTLTRLCAVMPVPESNIYQDIEQFCTTDGELCRAANNDNRYLRTVRTAGLLAPGDSLVIAERFSATLYPMRIDMAQFTTIYPYDTTTELYRRYTSPIGSYVDITHPDIVRTADSLWNRAAANPLEYARLCYEHVAARFGYLNPDTGIHTITETMAAGGGDCGNLSAVYASLLRCKGVPARLVVTVRPDGTHHVWNDFFLERYGWVPVDVTMKHDHPDGDFFGYCAGDGIVMSFDLCSELSADGLTPFTADLLQTFFYWYRRSAGSEVSAVQRVDSRRTDNGFSVGVRAGADGQMVVEWSSAAGATGYRLCVSESGTGRAVVTQTFGSDCTSCTFDGLQPERTYDVNVTPLRRHDNIVAEMVSCTAGIRL
;
A
#
# COMPACT_ATOMS: atom_id res chain seq x y z
N MET A 1 41.91 -13.99 -50.50
CA MET A 1 41.71 -12.93 -49.47
C MET A 1 40.49 -13.32 -48.64
N LYS A 2 40.72 -13.71 -47.39
CA LYS A 2 39.64 -14.12 -46.46
C LYS A 2 39.21 -12.88 -45.73
N HIS A 3 37.93 -12.45 -45.91
CA HIS A 3 37.34 -11.40 -45.08
C HIS A 3 36.95 -12.01 -43.72
N PRO A 4 37.33 -11.39 -42.59
CA PRO A 4 36.82 -11.82 -41.30
C PRO A 4 35.41 -11.27 -41.13
N PHE A 5 34.44 -12.15 -40.87
CA PHE A 5 33.14 -11.80 -40.34
C PHE A 5 33.31 -11.21 -38.94
N LEU A 6 33.12 -9.91 -38.83
CA LEU A 6 33.03 -9.23 -37.55
C LEU A 6 31.65 -9.54 -36.96
N ALA A 7 31.56 -10.51 -36.05
CA ALA A 7 30.36 -10.74 -35.27
C ALA A 7 30.17 -9.55 -34.33
N LEU A 8 29.24 -8.64 -34.67
CA LEU A 8 28.81 -7.55 -33.83
C LEU A 8 27.95 -8.16 -32.73
N CYS A 9 28.57 -8.41 -31.56
CA CYS A 9 27.81 -8.69 -30.34
C CYS A 9 27.03 -7.43 -29.98
N LEU A 10 25.76 -7.35 -30.38
CA LEU A 10 24.83 -6.36 -29.84
C LEU A 10 24.67 -6.65 -28.35
N ALA A 11 25.16 -5.75 -27.52
CA ALA A 11 24.96 -5.79 -26.08
C ALA A 11 23.45 -5.76 -25.77
N LEU A 12 22.97 -6.78 -25.06
CA LEU A 12 21.61 -6.76 -24.46
C LEU A 12 21.50 -5.53 -23.55
N ALA A 13 20.74 -4.55 -23.94
CA ALA A 13 20.31 -3.51 -23.03
C ALA A 13 19.18 -4.09 -22.15
N ALA A 14 19.55 -4.70 -21.03
CA ALA A 14 18.58 -5.11 -20.04
C ALA A 14 18.08 -3.86 -19.28
N HIS A 15 16.80 -3.57 -19.40
CA HIS A 15 16.16 -2.54 -18.59
C HIS A 15 15.53 -3.20 -17.36
N THR A 16 15.78 -2.63 -16.19
CA THR A 16 15.19 -3.10 -14.94
C THR A 16 14.08 -2.14 -14.50
N ALA A 17 12.93 -2.70 -14.14
CA ALA A 17 11.82 -1.98 -13.55
C ALA A 17 11.53 -2.51 -12.14
N LEU A 18 10.86 -1.71 -11.33
CA LEU A 18 10.53 -2.06 -9.95
C LEU A 18 9.14 -2.70 -9.88
N ALA A 19 8.98 -3.91 -10.47
CA ALA A 19 7.69 -4.61 -10.46
C ALA A 19 7.23 -5.02 -9.05
N GLN A 20 8.17 -5.29 -8.16
CA GLN A 20 7.97 -5.49 -6.72
C GLN A 20 9.18 -4.92 -5.98
N ARG A 21 9.05 -4.77 -4.67
CA ARG A 21 10.14 -4.33 -3.79
C ARG A 21 10.20 -5.23 -2.58
N THR A 22 11.29 -5.92 -2.37
CA THR A 22 11.50 -6.78 -1.20
C THR A 22 12.53 -6.15 -0.27
N TYR A 23 12.20 -6.10 1.00
CA TYR A 23 13.03 -5.52 2.05
C TYR A 23 13.17 -6.47 3.22
N ASP A 24 14.39 -6.56 3.77
CA ASP A 24 14.58 -7.00 5.17
C ASP A 24 14.36 -5.79 6.07
N ILE A 25 13.45 -5.91 7.00
CA ILE A 25 13.04 -4.83 7.91
C ILE A 25 13.39 -5.20 9.35
N LYS A 26 13.92 -4.21 10.07
CA LYS A 26 14.00 -4.21 11.52
C LYS A 26 13.29 -2.97 12.05
N ASN A 27 12.09 -3.14 12.59
CA ASN A 27 11.35 -2.08 13.28
C ASN A 27 11.60 -2.18 14.77
N SER A 28 12.17 -1.15 15.38
CA SER A 28 12.63 -1.17 16.78
C SER A 28 12.04 -0.01 17.56
N LEU A 29 11.55 -0.32 18.77
CA LEU A 29 11.20 0.65 19.78
C LEU A 29 12.32 0.66 20.83
N VAL A 30 12.98 1.81 21.01
CA VAL A 30 13.99 2.03 22.02
C VAL A 30 13.38 2.88 23.12
N ILE A 31 13.20 2.30 24.32
CA ILE A 31 12.70 2.99 25.51
C ILE A 31 13.90 3.25 26.44
N ARG A 32 14.11 4.49 26.80
CA ARG A 32 15.21 4.91 27.72
C ARG A 32 14.64 5.46 29.01
N ASN A 33 15.06 4.87 30.10
CA ASN A 33 14.84 5.42 31.45
C ASN A 33 15.94 6.39 31.79
N HIS A 34 15.66 7.68 31.93
CA HIS A 34 16.66 8.69 32.25
C HIS A 34 16.97 8.71 33.76
N ASP A 35 15.93 8.74 34.59
CA ASP A 35 16.11 8.97 36.05
C ASP A 35 15.02 8.29 36.91
N CYS A 36 14.13 7.53 36.34
CA CYS A 36 12.94 7.03 37.05
C CYS A 36 13.20 5.75 37.84
N THR A 37 12.60 5.64 39.02
CA THR A 37 12.37 4.36 39.68
C THR A 37 11.05 3.78 39.17
N LEU A 38 11.15 2.94 38.18
CA LEU A 38 9.97 2.34 37.52
C LEU A 38 9.32 1.26 38.37
N THR A 39 8.01 1.19 38.36
CA THR A 39 7.19 0.11 38.97
C THR A 39 6.43 -0.70 37.90
N ARG A 40 6.26 -0.16 36.71
CA ARG A 40 5.68 -0.83 35.55
C ARG A 40 6.11 -0.14 34.27
N LEU A 41 6.30 -0.92 33.21
CA LEU A 41 6.49 -0.46 31.83
C LEU A 41 5.63 -1.30 30.90
N CYS A 42 4.86 -0.63 30.03
CA CYS A 42 4.07 -1.27 28.97
C CYS A 42 4.39 -0.59 27.63
N ALA A 43 4.45 -1.39 26.58
CA ALA A 43 4.60 -0.89 25.23
C ALA A 43 3.73 -1.69 24.25
N VAL A 44 3.28 -1.03 23.18
CA VAL A 44 2.53 -1.61 22.09
C VAL A 44 3.16 -1.15 20.77
N MET A 45 3.35 -2.07 19.83
CA MET A 45 3.81 -1.80 18.48
C MET A 45 2.83 -2.46 17.48
N PRO A 46 2.48 -1.82 16.34
CA PRO A 46 1.73 -2.49 15.28
C PRO A 46 2.55 -3.60 14.65
N VAL A 47 1.91 -4.70 14.23
CA VAL A 47 2.55 -5.86 13.58
C VAL A 47 1.96 -6.06 12.19
N PRO A 48 2.76 -5.96 11.11
CA PRO A 48 2.26 -6.14 9.76
C PRO A 48 1.87 -7.61 9.48
N GLU A 49 0.89 -7.80 8.58
CA GLU A 49 0.48 -9.11 8.08
C GLU A 49 0.46 -9.11 6.55
N SER A 50 0.57 -10.30 5.94
CA SER A 50 0.38 -10.46 4.50
C SER A 50 -1.06 -10.09 4.11
N ASN A 51 -1.18 -9.37 2.99
CA ASN A 51 -2.45 -8.88 2.46
C ASN A 51 -2.33 -8.63 0.95
N ILE A 52 -3.31 -7.99 0.32
CA ILE A 52 -3.28 -7.72 -1.13
C ILE A 52 -2.10 -6.85 -1.58
N TYR A 53 -1.50 -6.07 -0.68
CA TYR A 53 -0.40 -5.13 -0.97
C TYR A 53 0.98 -5.68 -0.66
N GLN A 54 1.06 -6.72 0.18
CA GLN A 54 2.35 -7.22 0.68
C GLN A 54 2.31 -8.67 1.11
N ASP A 55 3.45 -9.33 1.01
CA ASP A 55 3.73 -10.57 1.71
C ASP A 55 4.73 -10.31 2.83
N ILE A 56 4.41 -10.78 4.03
CA ILE A 56 5.26 -10.70 5.22
C ILE A 56 5.75 -12.09 5.57
N GLU A 57 7.06 -12.26 5.59
CA GLU A 57 7.71 -13.54 5.86
C GLU A 57 8.74 -13.41 6.99
N GLN A 58 9.13 -14.53 7.58
CA GLN A 58 10.21 -14.64 8.57
C GLN A 58 10.02 -13.71 9.78
N PHE A 59 8.76 -13.43 10.16
CA PHE A 59 8.48 -12.55 11.30
C PHE A 59 9.01 -13.13 12.60
N CYS A 60 9.80 -12.32 13.33
CA CYS A 60 10.23 -12.61 14.69
C CYS A 60 10.30 -11.34 15.53
N THR A 61 10.18 -11.49 16.85
CA THR A 61 10.31 -10.39 17.81
C THR A 61 11.31 -10.72 18.90
N THR A 62 11.94 -9.69 19.46
CA THR A 62 12.87 -9.86 20.59
C THR A 62 12.16 -9.94 21.93
N ASP A 63 10.93 -9.44 22.03
CA ASP A 63 10.14 -9.36 23.28
C ASP A 63 8.66 -9.16 22.97
N GLY A 64 7.80 -9.53 23.91
CA GLY A 64 6.37 -9.25 23.87
C GLY A 64 5.50 -10.41 23.40
N GLU A 65 4.22 -10.19 23.47
CA GLU A 65 3.14 -11.10 23.10
C GLU A 65 2.38 -10.56 21.87
N LEU A 66 2.12 -11.42 20.89
CA LEU A 66 1.32 -11.09 19.73
C LEU A 66 -0.17 -11.08 20.10
N CYS A 67 -0.83 -9.98 19.86
CA CYS A 67 -2.24 -9.74 20.16
C CYS A 67 -3.00 -9.26 18.92
N ARG A 68 -4.34 -9.28 19.02
CA ARG A 68 -5.25 -8.67 18.03
C ARG A 68 -6.11 -7.62 18.71
N ALA A 69 -6.42 -6.55 17.98
CA ALA A 69 -7.38 -5.55 18.38
C ALA A 69 -8.79 -6.16 18.45
N ALA A 70 -9.58 -5.72 19.43
CA ALA A 70 -10.89 -6.33 19.69
C ALA A 70 -11.94 -6.02 18.61
N ASN A 71 -11.79 -4.88 17.91
CA ASN A 71 -12.82 -4.35 16.99
C ASN A 71 -12.47 -4.45 15.50
N ASN A 72 -11.18 -4.59 15.13
CA ASN A 72 -10.79 -4.52 13.72
C ASN A 72 -9.68 -5.51 13.30
N ASP A 73 -9.37 -6.50 14.15
CA ASP A 73 -8.42 -7.58 13.92
C ASP A 73 -6.96 -7.15 13.64
N ASN A 74 -6.64 -5.86 13.72
CA ASN A 74 -5.27 -5.38 13.55
C ASN A 74 -4.34 -6.05 14.56
N ARG A 75 -3.17 -6.50 14.09
CA ARG A 75 -2.19 -7.15 14.96
C ARG A 75 -1.30 -6.14 15.65
N TYR A 76 -0.93 -6.47 16.87
CA TYR A 76 0.03 -5.69 17.63
C TYR A 76 0.86 -6.58 18.56
N LEU A 77 2.06 -6.11 18.84
CA LEU A 77 2.97 -6.66 19.83
C LEU A 77 2.76 -5.91 21.16
N ARG A 78 2.53 -6.66 22.23
CA ARG A 78 2.36 -6.13 23.58
C ARG A 78 3.50 -6.56 24.47
N THR A 79 4.22 -5.61 25.05
CA THR A 79 5.27 -5.85 26.06
C THR A 79 4.83 -5.29 27.40
N VAL A 80 4.86 -6.13 28.45
CA VAL A 80 4.54 -5.73 29.83
C VAL A 80 5.69 -6.14 30.75
N ARG A 81 6.20 -5.19 31.49
CA ARG A 81 7.25 -5.39 32.49
C ARG A 81 6.78 -4.93 33.86
N THR A 82 6.78 -5.83 34.85
CA THR A 82 6.51 -5.59 36.28
C THR A 82 7.67 -6.00 37.17
N ALA A 83 8.62 -6.77 36.61
CA ALA A 83 9.88 -7.18 37.21
C ALA A 83 11.02 -7.01 36.19
N GLY A 84 12.27 -6.93 36.64
CA GLY A 84 13.41 -6.68 35.76
C GLY A 84 13.28 -5.35 35.00
N LEU A 85 12.77 -4.33 35.71
CA LEU A 85 12.55 -2.99 35.14
C LEU A 85 13.88 -2.31 34.87
N LEU A 86 13.86 -1.37 33.92
CA LEU A 86 15.03 -0.54 33.57
C LEU A 86 15.48 0.30 34.76
N ALA A 87 16.74 0.18 35.14
CA ALA A 87 17.35 1.11 36.07
C ALA A 87 17.53 2.50 35.41
N PRO A 88 17.69 3.58 36.20
CA PRO A 88 18.09 4.88 35.69
C PRO A 88 19.35 4.79 34.83
N GLY A 89 19.28 5.33 33.59
CA GLY A 89 20.34 5.27 32.59
C GLY A 89 20.24 4.10 31.61
N ASP A 90 19.45 3.07 31.93
CA ASP A 90 19.29 1.90 31.05
C ASP A 90 18.30 2.12 29.90
N SER A 91 18.39 1.23 28.91
CA SER A 91 17.46 1.20 27.76
C SER A 91 16.96 -0.21 27.48
N LEU A 92 15.69 -0.31 27.06
CA LEU A 92 15.08 -1.51 26.51
C LEU A 92 14.90 -1.33 24.99
N VAL A 93 15.27 -2.35 24.23
CA VAL A 93 14.99 -2.42 22.79
C VAL A 93 14.03 -3.55 22.53
N ILE A 94 12.84 -3.20 22.05
CA ILE A 94 11.85 -4.14 21.53
C ILE A 94 11.95 -4.05 19.99
N ALA A 95 12.22 -5.17 19.31
CA ALA A 95 12.41 -5.17 17.88
C ALA A 95 11.61 -6.28 17.20
N GLU A 96 11.00 -5.93 16.11
CA GLU A 96 10.39 -6.82 15.12
C GLU A 96 11.34 -6.94 13.92
N ARG A 97 11.48 -8.14 13.38
CA ARG A 97 12.23 -8.40 12.16
C ARG A 97 11.37 -9.23 11.22
N PHE A 98 11.35 -8.87 9.95
CA PHE A 98 10.59 -9.57 8.92
C PHE A 98 11.12 -9.22 7.53
N SER A 99 10.83 -10.08 6.55
CA SER A 99 10.96 -9.75 5.13
C SER A 99 9.60 -9.26 4.62
N ALA A 100 9.59 -8.14 3.90
CA ALA A 100 8.37 -7.58 3.30
C ALA A 100 8.55 -7.46 1.78
N THR A 101 7.71 -8.16 1.03
CA THR A 101 7.58 -7.97 -0.43
C THR A 101 6.38 -7.09 -0.71
N LEU A 102 6.61 -5.90 -1.25
CA LEU A 102 5.59 -4.87 -1.51
C LEU A 102 5.21 -4.89 -3.00
N TYR A 103 3.92 -4.77 -3.29
CA TYR A 103 3.36 -4.86 -4.63
C TYR A 103 2.79 -3.52 -5.08
N PRO A 104 3.49 -2.80 -5.99
CA PRO A 104 2.87 -1.68 -6.70
C PRO A 104 1.76 -2.22 -7.61
N MET A 105 0.62 -1.53 -7.64
CA MET A 105 -0.54 -1.97 -8.41
C MET A 105 -1.22 -0.80 -9.10
N ARG A 106 -1.66 -1.05 -10.34
CA ARG A 106 -2.60 -0.19 -11.08
C ARG A 106 -3.73 -1.04 -11.60
N ILE A 107 -4.95 -0.64 -11.28
CA ILE A 107 -6.17 -1.35 -11.65
C ILE A 107 -6.82 -0.60 -12.81
N ASP A 108 -7.05 -1.29 -13.94
CA ASP A 108 -7.85 -0.75 -15.02
C ASP A 108 -9.34 -0.78 -14.62
N MET A 109 -9.95 0.38 -14.50
CA MET A 109 -11.37 0.52 -14.11
C MET A 109 -12.32 -0.09 -15.16
N ALA A 110 -11.89 -0.24 -16.41
CA ALA A 110 -12.70 -0.84 -17.47
C ALA A 110 -13.02 -2.33 -17.23
N GLN A 111 -12.31 -3.01 -16.33
CA GLN A 111 -12.63 -4.39 -15.95
C GLN A 111 -13.93 -4.50 -15.12
N PHE A 112 -14.42 -3.43 -14.51
CA PHE A 112 -15.63 -3.40 -13.70
C PHE A 112 -16.87 -3.17 -14.59
N THR A 113 -17.18 -4.14 -15.44
CA THR A 113 -18.26 -4.02 -16.45
C THR A 113 -19.66 -4.10 -15.85
N THR A 114 -19.80 -4.65 -14.64
CA THR A 114 -21.08 -4.80 -13.95
C THR A 114 -20.92 -4.39 -12.50
N ILE A 115 -21.74 -3.47 -12.02
CA ILE A 115 -21.77 -3.08 -10.60
C ILE A 115 -22.87 -3.89 -9.91
N TYR A 116 -22.46 -4.69 -8.93
CA TYR A 116 -23.35 -5.55 -8.15
C TYR A 116 -23.84 -4.82 -6.90
N PRO A 117 -25.08 -5.06 -6.46
CA PRO A 117 -25.57 -4.57 -5.19
C PRO A 117 -24.80 -5.22 -4.03
N TYR A 118 -24.54 -4.47 -2.97
CA TYR A 118 -23.86 -4.99 -1.79
C TYR A 118 -24.74 -5.98 -1.01
N ASP A 119 -24.09 -7.03 -0.50
CA ASP A 119 -24.70 -7.87 0.54
C ASP A 119 -24.56 -7.16 1.91
N THR A 120 -25.61 -6.45 2.29
CA THR A 120 -25.65 -5.67 3.52
C THR A 120 -25.69 -6.51 4.80
N THR A 121 -25.80 -7.84 4.68
CA THR A 121 -25.84 -8.76 5.83
C THR A 121 -24.44 -9.18 6.29
N THR A 122 -23.41 -8.94 5.48
CA THR A 122 -22.03 -9.32 5.77
C THR A 122 -21.40 -8.46 6.88
N GLU A 123 -20.45 -9.04 7.62
CA GLU A 123 -19.66 -8.30 8.60
C GLU A 123 -18.81 -7.23 7.93
N LEU A 124 -18.22 -7.53 6.74
CA LEU A 124 -17.47 -6.58 5.94
C LEU A 124 -18.29 -5.32 5.66
N TYR A 125 -19.52 -5.50 5.12
CA TYR A 125 -20.38 -4.36 4.81
C TYR A 125 -20.66 -3.52 6.06
N ARG A 126 -21.12 -4.16 7.14
CA ARG A 126 -21.45 -3.45 8.38
C ARG A 126 -20.26 -2.71 8.97
N ARG A 127 -19.08 -3.35 9.01
CA ARG A 127 -17.85 -2.76 9.54
C ARG A 127 -17.44 -1.52 8.74
N TYR A 128 -17.32 -1.67 7.42
CA TYR A 128 -16.74 -0.64 6.56
C TYR A 128 -17.74 0.37 5.98
N THR A 129 -19.00 0.35 6.44
CA THR A 129 -20.00 1.41 6.23
C THR A 129 -20.38 2.13 7.53
N SER A 130 -19.90 1.65 8.68
CA SER A 130 -20.14 2.27 9.99
C SER A 130 -19.22 3.47 10.21
N PRO A 131 -19.63 4.48 11.00
CA PRO A 131 -18.75 5.57 11.41
C PRO A 131 -17.66 5.06 12.35
N ILE A 132 -16.58 5.87 12.50
CA ILE A 132 -15.53 5.66 13.49
C ILE A 132 -15.44 6.91 14.34
N GLY A 133 -16.28 7.00 15.35
CA GLY A 133 -16.38 8.17 16.22
C GLY A 133 -16.52 9.47 15.41
N SER A 134 -15.74 10.47 15.77
CA SER A 134 -15.67 11.77 15.08
C SER A 134 -14.65 11.84 13.95
N TYR A 135 -13.84 10.78 13.76
CA TYR A 135 -12.81 10.74 12.73
C TYR A 135 -13.34 10.30 11.35
N VAL A 136 -14.29 9.35 11.33
CA VAL A 136 -15.04 8.99 10.13
C VAL A 136 -16.51 9.20 10.46
N ASP A 137 -16.99 10.43 10.24
CA ASP A 137 -18.33 10.86 10.61
C ASP A 137 -19.24 10.95 9.39
N ILE A 138 -20.17 9.98 9.30
CA ILE A 138 -21.15 9.87 8.21
C ILE A 138 -22.39 10.77 8.44
N THR A 139 -22.45 11.47 9.59
CA THR A 139 -23.59 12.31 9.99
C THR A 139 -23.27 13.80 9.95
N HIS A 140 -21.98 14.17 9.80
CA HIS A 140 -21.57 15.58 9.71
C HIS A 140 -22.30 16.29 8.55
N PRO A 141 -22.93 17.47 8.78
CA PRO A 141 -23.80 18.11 7.78
C PRO A 141 -23.14 18.37 6.42
N ASP A 142 -21.84 18.71 6.41
CA ASP A 142 -21.11 18.95 5.18
C ASP A 142 -20.80 17.66 4.44
N ILE A 143 -20.50 16.56 5.17
CA ILE A 143 -20.33 15.22 4.59
C ILE A 143 -21.63 14.78 3.94
N VAL A 144 -22.76 14.83 4.67
CA VAL A 144 -24.08 14.42 4.16
C VAL A 144 -24.45 15.21 2.91
N ARG A 145 -24.36 16.55 2.96
CA ARG A 145 -24.68 17.40 1.82
C ARG A 145 -23.82 17.11 0.59
N THR A 146 -22.52 16.94 0.79
CA THR A 146 -21.57 16.62 -0.28
C THR A 146 -21.83 15.23 -0.86
N ALA A 147 -22.01 14.25 0.03
CA ALA A 147 -22.32 12.87 -0.35
C ALA A 147 -23.61 12.78 -1.17
N ASP A 148 -24.68 13.48 -0.78
CA ASP A 148 -25.95 13.54 -1.52
C ASP A 148 -25.74 14.09 -2.93
N SER A 149 -25.02 15.19 -3.05
CA SER A 149 -24.74 15.83 -4.33
C SER A 149 -23.94 14.91 -5.27
N LEU A 150 -22.86 14.28 -4.76
CA LEU A 150 -21.99 13.41 -5.56
C LEU A 150 -22.69 12.10 -5.92
N TRP A 151 -23.46 11.52 -5.01
CA TRP A 151 -24.23 10.31 -5.24
C TRP A 151 -25.28 10.47 -6.35
N ASN A 152 -25.98 11.61 -6.33
CA ASN A 152 -26.94 11.93 -7.40
C ASN A 152 -26.25 12.11 -8.75
N ARG A 153 -25.09 12.76 -8.80
CA ARG A 153 -24.27 12.90 -10.03
C ARG A 153 -23.76 11.56 -10.55
N ALA A 154 -23.42 10.65 -9.65
CA ALA A 154 -22.99 9.29 -9.97
C ALA A 154 -24.15 8.37 -10.40
N ALA A 155 -25.39 8.86 -10.46
CA ALA A 155 -26.59 8.06 -10.74
C ALA A 155 -26.67 6.80 -9.85
N ALA A 156 -26.29 6.91 -8.59
CA ALA A 156 -26.21 5.83 -7.59
C ALA A 156 -25.29 4.66 -7.98
N ASN A 157 -24.29 4.90 -8.83
CA ASN A 157 -23.25 3.93 -9.17
C ASN A 157 -22.09 4.04 -8.18
N PRO A 158 -21.77 3.01 -7.36
CA PRO A 158 -20.71 3.07 -6.37
C PRO A 158 -19.32 3.36 -6.93
N LEU A 159 -18.96 2.83 -8.09
CA LEU A 159 -17.66 3.07 -8.73
C LEU A 159 -17.51 4.54 -9.17
N GLU A 160 -18.53 5.06 -9.85
CA GLU A 160 -18.55 6.46 -10.28
C GLU A 160 -18.59 7.40 -9.08
N TYR A 161 -19.36 7.06 -8.05
CA TYR A 161 -19.41 7.81 -6.81
C TYR A 161 -18.04 7.88 -6.10
N ALA A 162 -17.34 6.74 -5.99
CA ALA A 162 -16.01 6.70 -5.42
C ALA A 162 -15.03 7.58 -6.21
N ARG A 163 -15.11 7.59 -7.55
CA ARG A 163 -14.32 8.48 -8.42
C ARG A 163 -14.64 9.94 -8.17
N LEU A 164 -15.90 10.32 -8.12
CA LEU A 164 -16.31 11.70 -7.86
C LEU A 164 -15.90 12.16 -6.46
N CYS A 165 -15.93 11.29 -5.45
CA CYS A 165 -15.43 11.60 -4.10
C CYS A 165 -13.90 11.82 -4.11
N TYR A 166 -13.14 10.99 -4.82
CA TYR A 166 -11.69 11.15 -4.99
C TYR A 166 -11.35 12.52 -5.61
N GLU A 167 -11.99 12.87 -6.72
CA GLU A 167 -11.79 14.15 -7.38
C GLU A 167 -12.20 15.32 -6.50
N HIS A 168 -13.31 15.19 -5.75
CA HIS A 168 -13.78 16.22 -4.82
C HIS A 168 -12.78 16.45 -3.69
N VAL A 169 -12.28 15.41 -3.03
CA VAL A 169 -11.33 15.57 -1.92
C VAL A 169 -10.02 16.16 -2.42
N ALA A 170 -9.47 15.65 -3.52
CA ALA A 170 -8.22 16.16 -4.10
C ALA A 170 -8.32 17.63 -4.57
N ALA A 171 -9.48 18.07 -5.05
CA ALA A 171 -9.66 19.44 -5.54
C ALA A 171 -10.08 20.44 -4.45
N ARG A 172 -10.76 19.98 -3.38
CA ARG A 172 -11.41 20.86 -2.42
C ARG A 172 -10.60 21.09 -1.15
N PHE A 173 -9.79 20.13 -0.76
CA PHE A 173 -9.01 20.16 0.48
C PHE A 173 -7.54 20.40 0.20
N GLY A 174 -6.90 21.29 0.98
CA GLY A 174 -5.46 21.48 0.93
C GLY A 174 -4.70 20.36 1.66
N TYR A 175 -3.50 20.03 1.18
CA TYR A 175 -2.60 19.18 1.98
C TYR A 175 -1.94 20.07 3.03
N LEU A 176 -2.28 19.86 4.28
CA LEU A 176 -1.72 20.54 5.43
C LEU A 176 -0.96 19.50 6.25
N ASN A 177 0.14 19.90 6.83
CA ASN A 177 0.93 19.03 7.71
C ASN A 177 0.68 19.48 9.16
N PRO A 178 -0.39 19.03 9.80
CA PRO A 178 -0.70 19.39 11.17
C PRO A 178 0.35 18.80 12.13
N ASP A 179 0.60 19.48 13.24
CA ASP A 179 1.61 19.09 14.21
C ASP A 179 1.30 17.80 14.96
N THR A 180 0.06 17.31 14.92
CA THR A 180 -0.37 16.17 15.74
C THR A 180 -1.47 15.34 15.08
N GLY A 181 -1.19 14.10 14.76
CA GLY A 181 -2.10 12.97 14.59
C GLY A 181 -3.36 13.19 13.75
N ILE A 182 -4.32 12.30 13.92
CA ILE A 182 -5.60 12.36 13.21
C ILE A 182 -6.55 13.38 13.87
N HIS A 183 -7.16 14.25 13.06
CA HIS A 183 -8.15 15.24 13.47
C HIS A 183 -9.57 14.74 13.21
N THR A 184 -10.54 15.26 13.95
CA THR A 184 -11.95 14.99 13.70
C THR A 184 -12.40 15.57 12.35
N ILE A 185 -13.48 15.05 11.78
CA ILE A 185 -14.07 15.60 10.54
C ILE A 185 -14.40 17.08 10.71
N THR A 186 -14.94 17.48 11.87
CA THR A 186 -15.26 18.89 12.14
C THR A 186 -14.02 19.80 12.07
N GLU A 187 -12.90 19.38 12.66
CA GLU A 187 -11.64 20.13 12.61
C GLU A 187 -11.06 20.18 11.21
N THR A 188 -11.04 19.05 10.47
CA THR A 188 -10.54 18.96 9.10
C THR A 188 -11.37 19.82 8.14
N MET A 189 -12.71 19.82 8.28
CA MET A 189 -13.61 20.69 7.50
C MET A 189 -13.37 22.17 7.80
N ALA A 190 -13.21 22.54 9.06
CA ALA A 190 -12.96 23.91 9.48
C ALA A 190 -11.60 24.42 8.99
N ALA A 191 -10.56 23.56 8.97
CA ALA A 191 -9.25 23.88 8.45
C ALA A 191 -9.20 23.95 6.91
N GLY A 192 -10.17 23.33 6.23
CA GLY A 192 -10.18 23.21 4.76
C GLY A 192 -9.09 22.31 4.22
N GLY A 193 -8.54 21.40 5.04
CA GLY A 193 -7.46 20.50 4.67
C GLY A 193 -6.93 19.70 5.85
N GLY A 194 -5.91 18.88 5.58
CA GLY A 194 -5.23 18.04 6.55
C GLY A 194 -4.11 17.24 5.89
N ASP A 195 -3.53 16.32 6.64
CA ASP A 195 -2.54 15.37 6.13
C ASP A 195 -3.20 14.16 5.44
N CYS A 196 -2.39 13.15 5.09
CA CYS A 196 -2.86 11.94 4.42
C CYS A 196 -3.93 11.21 5.24
N GLY A 197 -3.80 11.11 6.56
CA GLY A 197 -4.78 10.47 7.44
C GLY A 197 -6.10 11.23 7.48
N ASN A 198 -6.04 12.56 7.62
CA ASN A 198 -7.22 13.42 7.68
C ASN A 198 -8.02 13.42 6.36
N LEU A 199 -7.33 13.55 5.22
CA LEU A 199 -7.99 13.53 3.92
C LEU A 199 -8.56 12.15 3.57
N SER A 200 -7.87 11.08 3.98
CA SER A 200 -8.39 9.71 3.88
C SER A 200 -9.65 9.51 4.73
N ALA A 201 -9.72 10.11 5.91
CA ALA A 201 -10.90 10.04 6.76
C ALA A 201 -12.11 10.79 6.14
N VAL A 202 -11.88 11.95 5.49
CA VAL A 202 -12.93 12.64 4.72
C VAL A 202 -13.45 11.77 3.59
N TYR A 203 -12.55 11.16 2.81
CA TYR A 203 -12.94 10.27 1.70
C TYR A 203 -13.76 9.07 2.20
N ALA A 204 -13.30 8.40 3.25
CA ALA A 204 -14.03 7.29 3.88
C ALA A 204 -15.40 7.73 4.40
N SER A 205 -15.52 8.92 5.03
CA SER A 205 -16.79 9.47 5.51
C SER A 205 -17.80 9.67 4.37
N LEU A 206 -17.35 10.23 3.24
CA LEU A 206 -18.20 10.40 2.06
C LEU A 206 -18.71 9.05 1.54
N LEU A 207 -17.83 8.07 1.37
CA LEU A 207 -18.20 6.76 0.84
C LEU A 207 -19.16 6.02 1.78
N ARG A 208 -18.80 5.92 3.05
CA ARG A 208 -19.62 5.23 4.07
C ARG A 208 -20.99 5.89 4.25
N CYS A 209 -21.10 7.21 4.10
CA CYS A 209 -22.37 7.94 4.14
C CYS A 209 -23.39 7.44 3.10
N LYS A 210 -22.94 6.87 1.99
CA LYS A 210 -23.80 6.28 0.93
C LYS A 210 -23.75 4.75 0.90
N GLY A 211 -23.25 4.12 1.97
CA GLY A 211 -23.21 2.68 2.07
C GLY A 211 -22.19 2.02 1.12
N VAL A 212 -21.17 2.76 0.66
CA VAL A 212 -20.04 2.20 -0.05
C VAL A 212 -18.97 1.85 0.99
N PRO A 213 -18.65 0.54 1.18
CA PRO A 213 -17.65 0.15 2.15
C PRO A 213 -16.28 0.73 1.79
N ALA A 214 -15.65 1.39 2.76
CA ALA A 214 -14.33 2.01 2.59
C ALA A 214 -13.52 1.86 3.88
N ARG A 215 -12.19 1.78 3.74
CA ARG A 215 -11.26 1.70 4.88
C ARG A 215 -10.02 2.53 4.63
N LEU A 216 -9.35 2.92 5.69
CA LEU A 216 -8.04 3.52 5.63
C LEU A 216 -6.98 2.40 5.63
N VAL A 217 -5.93 2.58 4.84
CA VAL A 217 -4.75 1.70 4.81
C VAL A 217 -3.58 2.48 5.40
N VAL A 218 -3.10 2.01 6.53
CA VAL A 218 -2.14 2.73 7.38
C VAL A 218 -0.76 2.11 7.24
N THR A 219 0.24 2.90 6.83
CA THR A 219 1.54 2.36 6.45
C THR A 219 2.74 3.09 7.04
N VAL A 220 3.84 2.35 7.12
CA VAL A 220 5.19 2.88 7.37
C VAL A 220 6.07 2.54 6.18
N ARG A 221 6.76 3.54 5.61
CA ARG A 221 7.69 3.29 4.51
C ARG A 221 9.02 2.73 5.03
N PRO A 222 9.78 2.05 4.16
CA PRO A 222 11.10 1.51 4.54
C PRO A 222 12.10 2.55 5.06
N ASP A 223 11.91 3.84 4.76
CA ASP A 223 12.69 4.97 5.27
C ASP A 223 12.19 5.49 6.63
N GLY A 224 11.12 4.90 7.18
CA GLY A 224 10.51 5.29 8.45
C GLY A 224 9.46 6.40 8.32
N THR A 225 9.21 6.93 7.14
CA THR A 225 8.12 7.90 6.92
C THR A 225 6.76 7.21 6.92
N HIS A 226 5.72 7.99 7.17
CA HIS A 226 4.35 7.49 7.33
C HIS A 226 3.47 7.89 6.15
N HIS A 227 2.51 7.03 5.79
CA HIS A 227 1.50 7.37 4.80
C HIS A 227 0.18 6.64 5.08
N VAL A 228 -0.91 7.23 4.61
CA VAL A 228 -2.25 6.67 4.69
C VAL A 228 -2.96 6.90 3.36
N TRP A 229 -3.58 5.86 2.83
CA TRP A 229 -4.49 5.93 1.69
C TRP A 229 -5.78 5.18 1.98
N ASN A 230 -6.67 5.03 1.01
CA ASN A 230 -7.95 4.37 1.16
C ASN A 230 -8.08 3.15 0.27
N ASP A 231 -8.92 2.22 0.71
CA ASP A 231 -9.59 1.27 -0.16
C ASP A 231 -11.09 1.55 -0.16
N PHE A 232 -11.75 1.30 -1.29
CA PHE A 232 -13.19 1.07 -1.34
C PHE A 232 -13.48 -0.32 -1.90
N PHE A 233 -14.60 -0.90 -1.48
CA PHE A 233 -14.97 -2.25 -1.87
C PHE A 233 -16.00 -2.22 -2.98
N LEU A 234 -15.81 -3.08 -3.98
CA LEU A 234 -16.82 -3.38 -5.00
C LEU A 234 -17.31 -4.82 -4.83
N GLU A 235 -18.61 -4.98 -4.68
CA GLU A 235 -19.23 -6.29 -4.48
C GLU A 235 -18.84 -7.26 -5.60
N ARG A 236 -18.44 -8.48 -5.23
CA ARG A 236 -17.88 -9.54 -6.07
C ARG A 236 -16.52 -9.27 -6.71
N TYR A 237 -16.00 -8.06 -6.65
CA TYR A 237 -14.66 -7.76 -7.16
C TYR A 237 -13.62 -7.76 -6.04
N GLY A 238 -13.84 -6.99 -4.98
CA GLY A 238 -12.89 -6.84 -3.89
C GLY A 238 -12.51 -5.39 -3.60
N TRP A 239 -11.36 -5.20 -2.95
CA TRP A 239 -10.85 -3.90 -2.53
C TRP A 239 -10.10 -3.20 -3.67
N VAL A 240 -10.41 -1.93 -3.89
CA VAL A 240 -9.80 -1.04 -4.89
C VAL A 240 -9.06 0.09 -4.17
N PRO A 241 -7.73 0.23 -4.32
CA PRO A 241 -6.97 1.30 -3.68
C PRO A 241 -7.24 2.66 -4.29
N VAL A 242 -7.22 3.70 -3.44
CA VAL A 242 -7.34 5.11 -3.85
C VAL A 242 -6.47 5.98 -2.95
N ASP A 243 -5.58 6.75 -3.55
CA ASP A 243 -4.77 7.71 -2.81
C ASP A 243 -5.19 9.15 -3.14
N VAL A 244 -6.00 9.73 -2.25
CA VAL A 244 -6.54 11.08 -2.42
C VAL A 244 -5.48 12.18 -2.26
N THR A 245 -4.34 11.86 -1.64
CA THR A 245 -3.31 12.84 -1.27
C THR A 245 -2.16 12.91 -2.27
N MET A 246 -1.87 11.83 -2.98
CA MET A 246 -0.80 11.80 -3.99
C MET A 246 -0.99 12.85 -5.11
N LYS A 247 -2.23 13.28 -5.35
CA LYS A 247 -2.53 14.31 -6.36
C LYS A 247 -2.02 15.70 -5.98
N HIS A 248 -1.76 15.96 -4.69
CA HIS A 248 -1.14 17.22 -4.24
C HIS A 248 0.32 17.33 -4.68
N ASP A 249 1.06 16.22 -4.59
CA ASP A 249 2.46 16.16 -5.03
C ASP A 249 2.60 15.96 -6.54
N HIS A 250 1.60 15.31 -7.16
CA HIS A 250 1.57 14.96 -8.59
C HIS A 250 0.23 15.36 -9.22
N PRO A 251 -0.02 16.65 -9.50
CA PRO A 251 -1.32 17.16 -9.96
C PRO A 251 -1.85 16.53 -11.25
N ASP A 252 -0.97 16.13 -12.15
CA ASP A 252 -1.31 15.47 -13.41
C ASP A 252 -1.52 13.95 -13.28
N GLY A 253 -1.26 13.37 -12.08
CA GLY A 253 -1.40 11.96 -11.82
C GLY A 253 -2.84 11.53 -11.57
N ASP A 254 -3.13 10.26 -11.85
CA ASP A 254 -4.36 9.58 -11.42
C ASP A 254 -4.02 8.45 -10.46
N PHE A 255 -4.49 8.57 -9.23
CA PHE A 255 -4.22 7.65 -8.12
C PHE A 255 -5.48 6.90 -7.67
N PHE A 256 -6.48 6.82 -8.52
CA PHE A 256 -7.66 6.00 -8.36
C PHE A 256 -7.40 4.61 -8.97
N GLY A 257 -7.52 3.55 -8.18
CA GLY A 257 -7.07 2.21 -8.55
C GLY A 257 -5.55 2.05 -8.53
N TYR A 258 -4.86 2.85 -7.72
CA TYR A 258 -3.40 2.88 -7.68
C TYR A 258 -2.86 2.69 -6.26
N CYS A 259 -1.83 1.85 -6.16
CA CYS A 259 -0.99 1.72 -4.98
C CYS A 259 0.48 1.79 -5.41
N ALA A 260 1.27 2.66 -4.79
CA ALA A 260 2.68 2.85 -5.12
C ALA A 260 3.56 1.63 -4.75
N GLY A 261 3.11 0.76 -3.83
CA GLY A 261 3.89 -0.36 -3.32
C GLY A 261 5.17 0.09 -2.62
N ASP A 262 5.12 1.20 -1.89
CA ASP A 262 6.26 1.81 -1.20
C ASP A 262 6.09 1.86 0.32
N GLY A 263 4.92 1.45 0.84
CA GLY A 263 4.59 1.42 2.26
C GLY A 263 4.27 0.02 2.74
N ILE A 264 4.78 -0.34 3.92
CA ILE A 264 4.42 -1.56 4.65
C ILE A 264 3.10 -1.28 5.37
N VAL A 265 2.04 -2.03 5.04
CA VAL A 265 0.75 -1.91 5.71
C VAL A 265 0.87 -2.45 7.13
N MET A 266 0.70 -1.58 8.10
CA MET A 266 0.78 -1.89 9.52
C MET A 266 -0.60 -2.19 10.12
N SER A 267 -1.64 -1.50 9.64
CA SER A 267 -3.02 -1.68 10.10
C SER A 267 -4.02 -1.19 9.08
N PHE A 268 -5.28 -1.54 9.30
CA PHE A 268 -6.42 -1.03 8.54
C PHE A 268 -7.35 -0.25 9.47
N ASP A 269 -7.88 0.85 8.96
CA ASP A 269 -8.85 1.71 9.64
C ASP A 269 -8.30 2.42 10.89
N LEU A 270 -9.14 3.17 11.56
CA LEU A 270 -8.81 3.96 12.75
C LEU A 270 -9.37 3.29 14.01
N CYS A 271 -9.00 3.84 15.16
CA CYS A 271 -9.56 3.52 16.48
C CYS A 271 -9.50 2.03 16.82
N SER A 272 -8.29 1.44 16.71
CA SER A 272 -8.06 0.05 17.14
C SER A 272 -8.21 -0.07 18.66
N GLU A 273 -9.06 -0.98 19.11
CA GLU A 273 -9.25 -1.28 20.55
C GLU A 273 -8.19 -2.29 21.00
N LEU A 274 -7.21 -1.81 21.75
CA LEU A 274 -6.05 -2.53 22.21
C LEU A 274 -6.04 -2.68 23.73
N SER A 275 -5.16 -3.53 24.25
CA SER A 275 -4.86 -3.58 25.67
C SER A 275 -3.37 -3.58 25.90
N ALA A 276 -2.85 -2.54 26.52
CA ALA A 276 -1.42 -2.38 26.81
C ALA A 276 -0.90 -3.31 27.91
N ASP A 277 -1.79 -3.75 28.81
CA ASP A 277 -1.43 -4.54 29.98
C ASP A 277 -2.18 -5.87 30.10
N GLY A 278 -3.01 -6.16 29.10
CA GLY A 278 -3.90 -7.33 29.10
C GLY A 278 -5.16 -7.17 29.96
N LEU A 279 -5.32 -6.04 30.64
CA LEU A 279 -6.43 -5.78 31.58
C LEU A 279 -7.24 -4.54 31.24
N THR A 280 -6.57 -3.47 30.83
CA THR A 280 -7.20 -2.18 30.58
C THR A 280 -7.22 -1.91 29.08
N PRO A 281 -8.41 -1.86 28.43
CA PRO A 281 -8.50 -1.48 27.03
C PRO A 281 -8.19 0.01 26.85
N PHE A 282 -7.63 0.36 25.70
CA PHE A 282 -7.50 1.73 25.21
C PHE A 282 -7.70 1.75 23.70
N THR A 283 -8.05 2.91 23.16
CA THR A 283 -8.21 3.10 21.73
C THR A 283 -6.96 3.76 21.16
N ALA A 284 -6.32 3.10 20.19
CA ALA A 284 -5.27 3.68 19.37
C ALA A 284 -5.94 4.34 18.16
N ASP A 285 -5.96 5.67 18.11
CA ASP A 285 -6.62 6.41 17.03
C ASP A 285 -6.04 6.03 15.66
N LEU A 286 -4.72 5.92 15.56
CA LEU A 286 -4.00 5.47 14.38
C LEU A 286 -2.91 4.47 14.79
N LEU A 287 -3.09 3.18 14.47
CA LEU A 287 -2.12 2.13 14.80
C LEU A 287 -1.03 2.04 13.73
N GLN A 288 -0.16 3.05 13.68
CA GLN A 288 0.92 3.22 12.72
C GLN A 288 2.30 3.16 13.39
N THR A 289 2.38 3.65 14.62
CA THR A 289 3.58 3.71 15.41
C THR A 289 3.36 3.01 16.76
N PHE A 290 4.28 3.23 17.70
CA PHE A 290 4.22 2.65 19.02
C PHE A 290 3.42 3.51 19.99
N PHE A 291 2.96 2.86 21.07
CA PHE A 291 2.47 3.49 22.29
C PHE A 291 3.23 2.94 23.47
N TYR A 292 3.50 3.76 24.50
CA TYR A 292 4.12 3.29 25.72
C TYR A 292 3.59 4.01 26.94
N TRP A 293 3.59 3.32 28.06
CA TRP A 293 3.16 3.81 29.37
C TRP A 293 4.09 3.29 30.44
N TYR A 294 4.30 4.07 31.48
CA TYR A 294 5.05 3.63 32.63
C TYR A 294 4.43 4.15 33.92
N ARG A 295 4.66 3.40 35.00
CA ARG A 295 4.42 3.86 36.36
C ARG A 295 5.78 3.99 37.06
N ARG A 296 5.92 5.03 37.88
CA ARG A 296 7.12 5.35 38.63
C ARG A 296 6.79 5.72 40.03
N SER A 297 7.73 5.48 40.98
CA SER A 297 7.68 5.98 42.38
C SER A 297 8.54 7.23 42.56
N ALA A 298 9.55 7.45 41.71
CA ALA A 298 10.44 8.61 41.73
C ALA A 298 11.00 8.87 40.31
N GLY A 299 11.61 10.05 40.09
CA GLY A 299 12.18 10.47 38.81
C GLY A 299 11.22 11.25 37.95
N SER A 300 11.65 11.69 36.78
CA SER A 300 10.92 12.63 35.93
C SER A 300 10.68 12.10 34.51
N GLU A 301 11.61 11.36 33.89
CA GLU A 301 11.64 11.16 32.46
C GLU A 301 11.93 9.72 32.01
N VAL A 302 11.07 9.21 31.15
CA VAL A 302 11.31 8.06 30.29
C VAL A 302 10.98 8.48 28.85
N SER A 303 11.88 8.29 27.93
CA SER A 303 11.66 8.59 26.51
C SER A 303 11.58 7.32 25.68
N ALA A 304 10.95 7.44 24.50
CA ALA A 304 10.87 6.34 23.54
C ALA A 304 11.04 6.87 22.11
N VAL A 305 11.70 6.09 21.27
CA VAL A 305 11.88 6.39 19.85
C VAL A 305 11.78 5.12 19.02
N GLN A 306 11.05 5.23 17.91
CA GLN A 306 11.00 4.18 16.89
C GLN A 306 12.13 4.37 15.87
N ARG A 307 12.68 3.26 15.41
CA ARG A 307 13.68 3.21 14.34
C ARG A 307 13.30 2.11 13.37
N VAL A 308 13.24 2.45 12.08
CA VAL A 308 13.04 1.50 10.99
C VAL A 308 14.35 1.39 10.22
N ASP A 309 15.01 0.24 10.35
CA ASP A 309 16.18 -0.10 9.55
C ASP A 309 15.70 -1.00 8.41
N SER A 310 15.97 -0.64 7.16
CA SER A 310 15.57 -1.39 5.99
C SER A 310 16.74 -1.67 5.06
N ARG A 311 16.71 -2.85 4.45
CA ARG A 311 17.64 -3.22 3.39
C ARG A 311 16.87 -3.85 2.23
N ARG A 312 16.95 -3.24 1.07
CA ARG A 312 16.36 -3.80 -0.15
C ARG A 312 17.12 -5.06 -0.59
N THR A 313 16.39 -6.14 -0.93
CA THR A 313 16.95 -7.47 -1.22
C THR A 313 16.55 -8.02 -2.60
N ASP A 314 15.56 -7.43 -3.29
CA ASP A 314 15.19 -7.85 -4.65
C ASP A 314 16.17 -7.34 -5.70
N ASN A 315 16.19 -8.03 -6.85
CA ASN A 315 17.00 -7.66 -8.02
C ASN A 315 16.20 -6.87 -9.07
N GLY A 316 14.94 -6.52 -8.76
CA GLY A 316 14.02 -5.90 -9.70
C GLY A 316 13.50 -6.88 -10.76
N PHE A 317 12.63 -6.37 -11.64
CA PHE A 317 12.09 -7.09 -12.79
C PHE A 317 12.82 -6.65 -14.06
N SER A 318 13.26 -7.58 -14.88
CA SER A 318 14.04 -7.30 -16.09
C SER A 318 13.46 -7.99 -17.32
N VAL A 319 13.61 -7.33 -18.47
CA VAL A 319 13.22 -7.82 -19.78
C VAL A 319 14.43 -7.72 -20.72
N GLY A 320 14.70 -8.81 -21.41
CA GLY A 320 15.72 -8.92 -22.47
C GLY A 320 15.06 -9.27 -23.79
N VAL A 321 15.56 -8.68 -24.89
CA VAL A 321 15.08 -8.96 -26.24
C VAL A 321 16.27 -9.22 -27.14
N ARG A 322 16.19 -10.27 -27.97
CA ARG A 322 17.22 -10.59 -28.95
C ARG A 322 16.63 -11.08 -30.27
N ALA A 323 17.33 -10.88 -31.34
CA ALA A 323 17.01 -11.50 -32.62
C ALA A 323 17.25 -13.02 -32.53
N GLY A 324 16.27 -13.78 -33.00
CA GLY A 324 16.37 -15.23 -33.17
C GLY A 324 16.82 -15.61 -34.58
N ALA A 325 16.72 -16.90 -34.94
CA ALA A 325 16.94 -17.37 -36.29
C ALA A 325 15.79 -16.88 -37.21
N ASP A 326 16.10 -16.69 -38.50
CA ASP A 326 15.10 -16.40 -39.54
C ASP A 326 14.19 -15.18 -39.29
N GLY A 327 14.71 -14.12 -38.64
CA GLY A 327 13.95 -12.91 -38.40
C GLY A 327 12.96 -13.02 -37.19
N GLN A 328 13.13 -14.03 -36.37
CA GLN A 328 12.39 -14.18 -35.13
C GLN A 328 12.84 -13.16 -34.08
N MET A 329 11.95 -12.81 -33.18
CA MET A 329 12.26 -12.06 -31.96
C MET A 329 12.06 -12.96 -30.76
N VAL A 330 13.08 -13.10 -29.94
CA VAL A 330 13.00 -13.83 -28.65
C VAL A 330 12.98 -12.83 -27.53
N VAL A 331 11.96 -12.94 -26.67
CA VAL A 331 11.77 -12.11 -25.47
C VAL A 331 11.94 -13.00 -24.24
N GLU A 332 12.75 -12.56 -23.30
CA GLU A 332 12.99 -13.24 -22.01
C GLU A 332 12.79 -12.25 -20.87
N TRP A 333 12.23 -12.70 -19.77
CA TRP A 333 12.03 -11.85 -18.59
C TRP A 333 12.28 -12.61 -17.28
N SER A 334 12.65 -11.88 -16.24
CA SER A 334 12.81 -12.47 -14.90
C SER A 334 11.43 -12.73 -14.27
N SER A 335 11.35 -13.68 -13.33
CA SER A 335 10.15 -13.85 -12.52
C SER A 335 9.93 -12.61 -11.66
N ALA A 336 8.67 -12.16 -11.54
CA ALA A 336 8.24 -11.12 -10.61
C ALA A 336 7.50 -11.78 -9.43
N ALA A 337 7.93 -11.51 -8.20
CA ALA A 337 7.27 -12.05 -7.02
C ALA A 337 5.81 -11.58 -6.95
N GLY A 338 4.90 -12.49 -6.60
CA GLY A 338 3.47 -12.22 -6.55
C GLY A 338 2.77 -12.07 -7.90
N ALA A 339 3.48 -12.18 -9.03
CA ALA A 339 2.84 -12.20 -10.35
C ALA A 339 2.04 -13.49 -10.55
N THR A 340 0.80 -13.34 -11.03
CA THR A 340 -0.09 -14.45 -11.42
C THR A 340 -0.07 -14.67 -12.93
N GLY A 341 0.63 -13.82 -13.69
CA GLY A 341 0.81 -13.89 -15.12
C GLY A 341 1.56 -12.67 -15.65
N TYR A 342 1.73 -12.63 -16.96
CA TYR A 342 2.43 -11.53 -17.65
C TYR A 342 1.65 -11.11 -18.89
N ARG A 343 1.50 -9.82 -19.13
CA ARG A 343 1.04 -9.28 -20.40
C ARG A 343 2.23 -8.72 -21.16
N LEU A 344 2.41 -9.19 -22.38
CA LEU A 344 3.45 -8.73 -23.29
C LEU A 344 2.80 -7.97 -24.44
N CYS A 345 3.35 -6.79 -24.74
CA CYS A 345 2.94 -5.96 -25.86
C CYS A 345 4.19 -5.63 -26.70
N VAL A 346 4.14 -5.95 -28.00
CA VAL A 346 5.11 -5.51 -28.99
C VAL A 346 4.49 -4.37 -29.79
N SER A 347 5.17 -3.24 -29.88
CA SER A 347 4.74 -2.08 -30.66
C SER A 347 5.84 -1.58 -31.59
N GLU A 348 5.48 -0.98 -32.72
CA GLU A 348 6.45 -0.28 -33.58
C GLU A 348 6.95 0.96 -32.86
N SER A 349 8.29 1.06 -32.71
CA SER A 349 8.91 2.23 -32.08
C SER A 349 8.59 3.53 -32.86
N GLY A 350 8.31 4.56 -32.08
CA GLY A 350 7.99 5.89 -32.61
C GLY A 350 6.51 6.10 -33.01
N THR A 351 5.76 5.05 -33.31
CA THR A 351 4.31 5.14 -33.58
C THR A 351 3.46 4.68 -32.42
N GLY A 352 4.00 3.80 -31.55
CA GLY A 352 3.28 3.17 -30.47
C GLY A 352 2.20 2.18 -30.93
N ARG A 353 2.12 1.88 -32.24
CA ARG A 353 1.12 0.94 -32.77
C ARG A 353 1.43 -0.47 -32.31
N ALA A 354 0.53 -1.05 -31.52
CA ALA A 354 0.64 -2.43 -31.08
C ALA A 354 0.59 -3.39 -32.28
N VAL A 355 1.55 -4.29 -32.37
CA VAL A 355 1.67 -5.35 -33.38
C VAL A 355 1.18 -6.67 -32.79
N VAL A 356 1.59 -6.95 -31.54
CA VAL A 356 1.21 -8.16 -30.81
C VAL A 356 0.88 -7.78 -29.38
N THR A 357 -0.20 -8.35 -28.84
CA THR A 357 -0.49 -8.33 -27.40
C THR A 357 -0.88 -9.74 -27.00
N GLN A 358 -0.17 -10.28 -25.99
CA GLN A 358 -0.38 -11.66 -25.53
C GLN A 358 -0.22 -11.74 -24.02
N THR A 359 -1.02 -12.62 -23.38
CA THR A 359 -0.94 -12.89 -21.94
C THR A 359 -0.39 -14.30 -21.71
N PHE A 360 0.48 -14.42 -20.70
CA PHE A 360 1.17 -15.65 -20.31
C PHE A 360 0.87 -15.98 -18.83
N GLY A 361 0.97 -17.25 -18.47
CA GLY A 361 0.89 -17.71 -17.08
C GLY A 361 2.14 -17.30 -16.26
N SER A 362 2.05 -17.45 -14.95
CA SER A 362 3.11 -17.10 -13.99
C SER A 362 4.44 -17.82 -14.22
N ASP A 363 4.40 -19.04 -14.76
CA ASP A 363 5.58 -19.87 -14.98
C ASP A 363 6.30 -19.58 -16.31
N CYS A 364 5.70 -18.76 -17.17
CA CYS A 364 6.28 -18.38 -18.44
C CYS A 364 7.24 -17.21 -18.26
N THR A 365 8.48 -17.36 -18.68
CA THR A 365 9.53 -16.33 -18.63
C THR A 365 10.19 -16.07 -19.98
N SER A 366 9.67 -16.66 -21.07
CA SER A 366 10.14 -16.42 -22.43
C SER A 366 9.08 -16.71 -23.47
N CYS A 367 9.21 -16.07 -24.62
CA CYS A 367 8.42 -16.39 -25.81
C CYS A 367 9.19 -16.00 -27.09
N THR A 368 8.74 -16.52 -28.22
CA THR A 368 9.29 -16.21 -29.54
C THR A 368 8.17 -15.71 -30.45
N PHE A 369 8.43 -14.66 -31.20
CA PHE A 369 7.51 -14.10 -32.20
C PHE A 369 8.10 -14.22 -33.58
N ASP A 370 7.27 -14.67 -34.52
CA ASP A 370 7.56 -14.78 -35.95
C ASP A 370 6.85 -13.67 -36.73
N GLY A 371 7.28 -13.45 -37.98
CA GLY A 371 6.57 -12.62 -38.93
C GLY A 371 6.66 -11.11 -38.67
N LEU A 372 7.60 -10.67 -37.83
CA LEU A 372 7.93 -9.26 -37.66
C LEU A 372 8.73 -8.77 -38.89
N GLN A 373 8.58 -7.50 -39.25
CA GLN A 373 9.24 -6.95 -40.43
C GLN A 373 10.73 -6.70 -40.15
N PRO A 374 11.65 -7.22 -41.00
CA PRO A 374 13.06 -6.87 -40.92
C PRO A 374 13.30 -5.36 -41.07
N GLU A 375 14.41 -4.88 -40.52
CA GLU A 375 14.82 -3.46 -40.55
C GLU A 375 13.91 -2.50 -39.75
N ARG A 376 12.93 -3.01 -39.03
CA ARG A 376 12.06 -2.23 -38.14
C ARG A 376 12.56 -2.28 -36.70
N THR A 377 12.30 -1.19 -35.97
CA THR A 377 12.53 -1.12 -34.53
C THR A 377 11.22 -1.35 -33.76
N TYR A 378 11.29 -2.18 -32.75
CA TYR A 378 10.17 -2.55 -31.91
C TYR A 378 10.47 -2.24 -30.46
N ASP A 379 9.46 -1.78 -29.75
CA ASP A 379 9.45 -1.68 -28.30
C ASP A 379 8.65 -2.85 -27.73
N VAL A 380 9.26 -3.59 -26.83
CA VAL A 380 8.66 -4.75 -26.15
C VAL A 380 8.42 -4.38 -24.71
N ASN A 381 7.17 -4.35 -24.31
CA ASN A 381 6.75 -4.07 -22.94
C ASN A 381 6.22 -5.37 -22.30
N VAL A 382 6.76 -5.75 -21.15
CA VAL A 382 6.27 -6.87 -20.35
C VAL A 382 5.76 -6.32 -19.02
N THR A 383 4.50 -6.57 -18.73
CA THR A 383 3.80 -6.12 -17.52
C THR A 383 3.45 -7.35 -16.69
N PRO A 384 4.04 -7.53 -15.50
CA PRO A 384 3.57 -8.55 -14.56
C PRO A 384 2.16 -8.21 -14.09
N LEU A 385 1.31 -9.23 -13.98
CA LEU A 385 -0.07 -9.11 -13.55
C LEU A 385 -0.21 -9.75 -12.16
N ARG A 386 -0.91 -9.09 -11.25
CA ARG A 386 -1.28 -9.63 -9.94
C ARG A 386 -2.79 -9.74 -9.84
N ARG A 387 -3.29 -10.93 -9.51
CA ARG A 387 -4.70 -11.14 -9.22
C ARG A 387 -4.90 -11.19 -7.71
N HIS A 388 -5.84 -10.39 -7.21
CA HIS A 388 -6.37 -10.50 -5.87
C HIS A 388 -7.91 -10.45 -5.95
N ASP A 389 -8.57 -11.34 -5.22
CA ASP A 389 -10.01 -11.55 -5.36
C ASP A 389 -10.39 -11.74 -6.85
N ASN A 390 -11.31 -10.94 -7.37
CA ASN A 390 -11.68 -10.93 -8.78
C ASN A 390 -11.13 -9.71 -9.55
N ILE A 391 -10.08 -9.09 -9.04
CA ILE A 391 -9.39 -7.95 -9.65
C ILE A 391 -8.06 -8.42 -10.25
N VAL A 392 -7.78 -7.98 -11.49
CA VAL A 392 -6.46 -8.09 -12.10
C VAL A 392 -5.81 -6.71 -12.07
N ALA A 393 -4.73 -6.59 -11.32
CA ALA A 393 -3.91 -5.38 -11.24
C ALA A 393 -2.63 -5.55 -12.08
N GLU A 394 -2.20 -4.47 -12.72
CA GLU A 394 -0.91 -4.37 -13.39
C GLU A 394 0.14 -3.93 -12.37
N MET A 395 1.26 -4.64 -12.35
CA MET A 395 2.46 -4.20 -11.66
C MET A 395 3.28 -3.29 -12.58
N VAL A 396 4.42 -2.79 -12.11
CA VAL A 396 5.27 -1.94 -12.94
C VAL A 396 5.87 -2.74 -14.09
N SER A 397 5.64 -2.28 -15.30
CA SER A 397 6.15 -2.88 -16.53
C SER A 397 7.62 -2.55 -16.79
N CYS A 398 8.29 -3.40 -17.56
CA CYS A 398 9.62 -3.14 -18.11
C CYS A 398 9.56 -3.14 -19.64
N THR A 399 10.29 -2.22 -20.27
CA THR A 399 10.34 -2.08 -21.73
C THR A 399 11.76 -2.28 -22.23
N ALA A 400 11.92 -3.04 -23.29
CA ALA A 400 13.18 -3.20 -24.02
C ALA A 400 12.95 -2.94 -25.51
N GLY A 401 13.92 -2.33 -26.18
CA GLY A 401 13.86 -2.05 -27.62
C GLY A 401 14.74 -3.00 -28.41
N ILE A 402 14.34 -3.33 -29.65
CA ILE A 402 15.11 -4.12 -30.60
C ILE A 402 14.90 -3.63 -32.02
N ARG A 403 15.95 -3.64 -32.81
CA ARG A 403 15.90 -3.55 -34.28
C ARG A 403 16.13 -4.94 -34.87
N LEU A 404 15.18 -5.40 -35.64
CA LEU A 404 15.26 -6.70 -36.33
C LEU A 404 15.94 -6.56 -37.70
#